data_07469b3e7b5c631a825a19f9bb7d53f2
#
_entry.id   07469b3e7b5c631a825a19f9bb7d53f2
#
_cell.length_a   1.000
_cell.length_b   1.000
_cell.length_c   1.000
_cell.angle_alpha   90.00
_cell.angle_beta   90.00
_cell.angle_gamma   90.00
#
_symmetry.space_group_name_H-M   'P 1'
#
loop_
_entity.id
_entity.type
_entity.pdbx_description
1 polymer ?
#
loop_
_entity_poly.entity_id
_entity_poly.type
_entity_poly.pdbx_seq_one_letter_code
_entity_poly.pdbx_strand_id
1 'polypeptide(L)'
;AVCQKSAAVVKDYDTSEVLNRKIAEYALAVVKDKPSFHISFIMNVSPNCDCWNHNDAAIVPDLGIAASFDPVALDCACADLVKAAPSLVGNAISDKDSVQTCTCGHHHHKGEDKFRLVHPDTNWEAGVEYGEKIGLGTRSYELVKI
;
A
#
# COMPACT_ATOMS: atom_id res chain seq x y z
N ALA A 1 24.97 2.59 2.25
CA ALA A 1 26.30 2.21 1.78
C ALA A 1 27.00 3.47 1.30
N VAL A 2 28.10 3.85 1.96
CA VAL A 2 28.86 5.03 1.58
C VAL A 2 29.98 4.60 0.62
N CYS A 3 29.89 5.03 -0.63
CA CYS A 3 30.99 4.87 -1.56
C CYS A 3 32.08 5.88 -1.20
N GLN A 4 33.28 5.40 -0.80
CA GLN A 4 34.42 6.25 -0.42
C GLN A 4 34.89 7.20 -1.52
N LYS A 5 34.49 6.97 -2.78
CA LYS A 5 34.83 7.82 -3.94
C LYS A 5 33.67 8.71 -4.39
N SER A 6 32.63 8.85 -3.59
CA SER A 6 31.41 9.63 -3.90
C SER A 6 30.77 9.28 -5.26
N ALA A 7 31.00 8.07 -5.77
CA ALA A 7 30.40 7.60 -7.02
C ALA A 7 28.91 7.27 -6.87
N ALA A 8 28.46 7.09 -5.64
CA ALA A 8 27.03 6.96 -5.31
C ALA A 8 26.71 7.87 -4.11
N VAL A 9 25.94 8.90 -4.36
CA VAL A 9 25.46 9.83 -3.33
C VAL A 9 23.99 9.55 -3.14
N VAL A 10 23.59 9.26 -1.91
CA VAL A 10 22.17 9.27 -1.54
C VAL A 10 21.76 10.74 -1.45
N LYS A 11 21.03 11.23 -2.44
CA LYS A 11 20.30 12.50 -2.30
C LYS A 11 19.17 12.32 -1.29
N ASP A 12 18.73 13.44 -0.73
CA ASP A 12 17.56 13.48 0.12
C ASP A 12 16.41 12.68 -0.53
N TYR A 13 15.70 11.91 0.29
CA TYR A 13 14.58 11.12 -0.19
C TYR A 13 13.56 12.05 -0.86
N ASP A 14 13.17 11.71 -2.08
CA ASP A 14 12.04 12.36 -2.74
C ASP A 14 10.77 12.23 -1.86
N THR A 15 9.81 13.12 -2.08
CA THR A 15 8.51 13.02 -1.41
C THR A 15 7.83 11.69 -1.74
N SER A 16 6.93 11.23 -0.87
CA SER A 16 6.12 10.03 -1.10
C SER A 16 5.44 10.04 -2.47
N GLU A 17 4.95 11.20 -2.90
CA GLU A 17 4.32 11.38 -4.21
C GLU A 17 5.30 11.11 -5.38
N VAL A 18 6.50 11.68 -5.33
CA VAL A 18 7.51 11.49 -6.38
C VAL A 18 7.96 10.04 -6.42
N LEU A 19 8.16 9.41 -5.26
CA LEU A 19 8.52 8.00 -5.17
C LEU A 19 7.44 7.11 -5.81
N ASN A 20 6.17 7.31 -5.46
CA ASN A 20 5.06 6.52 -5.99
C ASN A 20 4.88 6.68 -7.50
N ARG A 21 5.08 7.88 -8.03
CA ARG A 21 5.10 8.11 -9.49
C ARG A 21 6.23 7.37 -10.19
N LYS A 22 7.44 7.38 -9.63
CA LYS A 22 8.58 6.60 -10.14
C LYS A 22 8.31 5.10 -10.13
N ILE A 23 7.67 4.59 -9.08
CA ILE A 23 7.26 3.17 -9.01
C ILE A 23 6.35 2.83 -10.19
N ALA A 24 5.35 3.67 -10.49
CA ALA A 24 4.45 3.46 -11.62
C ALA A 24 5.19 3.48 -12.97
N GLU A 25 6.16 4.39 -13.16
CA GLU A 25 6.98 4.44 -14.38
C GLU A 25 7.82 3.17 -14.57
N TYR A 26 8.45 2.69 -13.50
CA TYR A 26 9.22 1.45 -13.55
C TYR A 26 8.32 0.22 -13.78
N ALA A 27 7.15 0.17 -13.17
CA ALA A 27 6.18 -0.88 -13.41
C ALA A 27 5.76 -0.90 -14.89
N LEU A 28 5.42 0.26 -15.47
CA LEU A 28 5.09 0.36 -16.89
C LEU A 28 6.25 -0.11 -17.78
N ALA A 29 7.49 0.27 -17.48
CA ALA A 29 8.64 -0.15 -18.26
C ALA A 29 8.83 -1.69 -18.26
N VAL A 30 8.43 -2.36 -17.19
CA VAL A 30 8.51 -3.83 -17.09
C VAL A 30 7.40 -4.51 -17.86
N VAL A 31 6.15 -4.03 -17.77
CA VAL A 31 4.97 -4.72 -18.34
C VAL A 31 4.62 -4.28 -19.76
N LYS A 32 5.12 -3.12 -20.21
CA LYS A 32 4.81 -2.55 -21.52
C LYS A 32 5.04 -3.55 -22.65
N ASP A 33 4.05 -3.68 -23.52
CA ASP A 33 4.05 -4.55 -24.70
C ASP A 33 4.27 -6.05 -24.38
N LYS A 34 3.97 -6.46 -23.14
CA LYS A 34 4.06 -7.85 -22.70
C LYS A 34 2.72 -8.33 -22.16
N PRO A 35 2.31 -9.57 -22.43
CA PRO A 35 1.19 -10.16 -21.71
C PRO A 35 1.58 -10.29 -20.23
N SER A 36 0.74 -9.75 -19.35
CA SER A 36 0.98 -9.81 -17.91
C SER A 36 -0.31 -10.17 -17.17
N PHE A 37 -0.16 -10.86 -16.07
CA PHE A 37 -1.23 -11.21 -15.14
C PHE A 37 -0.69 -11.00 -13.72
N HIS A 38 -1.48 -10.33 -12.88
CA HIS A 38 -1.06 -9.88 -11.57
C HIS A 38 -1.87 -10.59 -10.49
N ILE A 39 -1.20 -11.01 -9.44
CA ILE A 39 -1.80 -11.66 -8.27
C ILE A 39 -1.30 -10.95 -7.03
N SER A 40 -2.21 -10.59 -6.15
CA SER A 40 -1.91 -9.98 -4.86
C SER A 40 -2.43 -10.84 -3.72
N PHE A 41 -1.55 -11.21 -2.80
CA PHE A 41 -1.91 -11.87 -1.55
C PHE A 41 -2.11 -10.80 -0.49
N ILE A 42 -3.38 -10.51 -0.15
CA ILE A 42 -3.73 -9.49 0.84
C ILE A 42 -3.73 -10.16 2.21
N MET A 43 -2.53 -10.48 2.67
CA MET A 43 -2.29 -11.29 3.88
C MET A 43 -1.13 -10.65 4.66
N ASN A 44 -1.19 -10.78 5.99
CA ASN A 44 -0.16 -10.26 6.89
C ASN A 44 0.20 -8.79 6.60
N VAL A 45 -0.81 -7.96 6.40
CA VAL A 45 -0.64 -6.53 6.08
C VAL A 45 -0.05 -5.83 7.30
N SER A 46 1.26 -5.67 7.29
CA SER A 46 2.05 -5.11 8.40
C SER A 46 2.23 -3.60 8.27
N PRO A 47 2.53 -2.89 9.36
CA PRO A 47 2.68 -1.43 9.31
C PRO A 47 3.86 -0.96 8.47
N ASN A 48 4.93 -1.73 8.39
CA ASN A 48 6.12 -1.39 7.61
C ASN A 48 6.32 -2.36 6.45
N CYS A 49 7.04 -1.90 5.43
CA CYS A 49 7.47 -2.75 4.33
C CYS A 49 8.36 -3.90 4.85
N ASP A 50 8.24 -5.07 4.26
CA ASP A 50 9.07 -6.24 4.57
C ASP A 50 10.58 -6.01 4.34
N CYS A 51 10.93 -4.99 3.56
CA CYS A 51 12.32 -4.55 3.41
C CYS A 51 12.91 -3.88 4.68
N TRP A 52 12.07 -3.55 5.65
CA TRP A 52 12.48 -2.96 6.92
C TRP A 52 12.93 -4.05 7.88
N ASN A 53 14.00 -3.81 8.63
CA ASN A 53 14.62 -4.81 9.49
C ASN A 53 13.85 -5.09 10.81
N HIS A 54 12.76 -4.41 11.04
CA HIS A 54 11.81 -4.64 12.14
C HIS A 54 10.40 -4.32 11.67
N ASN A 55 9.46 -5.09 12.15
CA ASN A 55 8.06 -4.94 11.80
C ASN A 55 7.20 -5.18 13.05
N ASP A 56 5.91 -5.04 12.91
CA ASP A 56 4.93 -5.17 13.98
C ASP A 56 3.78 -6.07 13.53
N ALA A 57 2.85 -6.33 14.43
CA ALA A 57 1.66 -7.13 14.16
C ALA A 57 0.85 -6.57 12.98
N ALA A 58 0.18 -7.47 12.26
CA ALA A 58 -0.70 -7.10 11.16
C ALA A 58 -1.76 -6.08 11.60
N ILE A 59 -2.04 -5.11 10.74
CA ILE A 59 -3.01 -4.03 11.02
C ILE A 59 -4.44 -4.41 10.67
N VAL A 60 -4.63 -5.36 9.77
CA VAL A 60 -5.93 -5.93 9.38
C VAL A 60 -5.83 -7.46 9.31
N PRO A 61 -6.94 -8.21 9.41
CA PRO A 61 -6.91 -9.65 9.17
C PRO A 61 -6.53 -9.98 7.73
N ASP A 62 -6.17 -11.22 7.47
CA ASP A 62 -5.97 -11.73 6.12
C ASP A 62 -7.28 -11.60 5.32
N LEU A 63 -7.20 -10.99 4.15
CA LEU A 63 -8.38 -10.70 3.32
C LEU A 63 -8.52 -11.66 2.14
N GLY A 64 -7.43 -12.35 1.78
CA GLY A 64 -7.41 -13.34 0.71
C GLY A 64 -6.50 -12.98 -0.45
N ILE A 65 -6.86 -13.45 -1.63
CA ILE A 65 -6.07 -13.31 -2.85
C ILE A 65 -6.91 -12.57 -3.88
N ALA A 66 -6.33 -11.57 -4.52
CA ALA A 66 -6.93 -10.85 -5.63
C ALA A 66 -6.07 -11.03 -6.89
N ALA A 67 -6.71 -11.00 -8.06
CA ALA A 67 -6.00 -11.16 -9.34
C ALA A 67 -6.64 -10.31 -10.43
N SER A 68 -5.82 -9.78 -11.34
CA SER A 68 -6.27 -8.98 -12.49
C SER A 68 -5.23 -8.98 -13.60
N PHE A 69 -5.66 -8.69 -14.81
CA PHE A 69 -4.76 -8.32 -15.93
C PHE A 69 -4.33 -6.85 -15.86
N ASP A 70 -5.05 -6.03 -15.09
CA ASP A 70 -4.76 -4.60 -14.89
C ASP A 70 -4.14 -4.39 -13.50
N PRO A 71 -2.85 -4.00 -13.43
CA PRO A 71 -2.17 -3.82 -12.15
C PRO A 71 -2.70 -2.63 -11.34
N VAL A 72 -3.14 -1.56 -11.99
CA VAL A 72 -3.66 -0.37 -11.30
C VAL A 72 -5.02 -0.68 -10.68
N ALA A 73 -5.90 -1.36 -11.42
CA ALA A 73 -7.18 -1.83 -10.92
C ALA A 73 -7.01 -2.79 -9.73
N LEU A 74 -6.03 -3.68 -9.81
CA LEU A 74 -5.70 -4.62 -8.73
C LEU A 74 -5.27 -3.88 -7.47
N ASP A 75 -4.35 -2.92 -7.59
CA ASP A 75 -3.86 -2.14 -6.44
C ASP A 75 -4.99 -1.31 -5.80
N CYS A 76 -5.85 -0.69 -6.61
CA CYS A 76 -7.03 0.03 -6.11
C CYS A 76 -7.97 -0.90 -5.34
N ALA A 77 -8.28 -2.08 -5.90
CA ALA A 77 -9.14 -3.07 -5.24
C ALA A 77 -8.53 -3.56 -3.92
N CYS A 78 -7.23 -3.85 -3.89
CA CYS A 78 -6.53 -4.26 -2.67
C CYS A 78 -6.55 -3.16 -1.61
N ALA A 79 -6.28 -1.91 -1.98
CA ALA A 79 -6.32 -0.78 -1.07
C ALA A 79 -7.72 -0.57 -0.47
N ASP A 80 -8.75 -0.66 -1.30
CA ASP A 80 -10.14 -0.52 -0.84
C ASP A 80 -10.56 -1.67 0.09
N LEU A 81 -10.13 -2.89 -0.18
CA LEU A 81 -10.36 -4.04 0.71
C LEU A 81 -9.69 -3.83 2.07
N VAL A 82 -8.44 -3.35 2.11
CA VAL A 82 -7.74 -3.03 3.36
C VAL A 82 -8.43 -1.91 4.12
N LYS A 83 -8.87 -0.85 3.44
CA LYS A 83 -9.63 0.25 4.05
C LYS A 83 -10.98 -0.21 4.61
N ALA A 84 -11.67 -1.11 3.89
CA ALA A 84 -12.96 -1.64 4.32
C ALA A 84 -12.86 -2.64 5.49
N ALA A 85 -11.70 -3.29 5.68
CA ALA A 85 -11.48 -4.25 6.74
C ALA A 85 -11.47 -3.59 8.14
N PRO A 86 -11.86 -4.31 9.21
CA PRO A 86 -11.65 -3.84 10.57
C PRO A 86 -10.16 -3.87 10.92
N SER A 87 -9.70 -2.93 11.74
CA SER A 87 -8.35 -3.00 12.30
C SER A 87 -8.26 -4.09 13.38
N LEU A 88 -7.12 -4.74 13.44
CA LEU A 88 -6.78 -5.63 14.56
C LEU A 88 -6.35 -4.79 15.78
N VAL A 89 -6.40 -5.39 16.97
CA VAL A 89 -5.93 -4.77 18.22
C VAL A 89 -4.47 -5.17 18.49
N GLY A 90 -3.74 -4.33 19.25
CA GLY A 90 -2.36 -4.61 19.63
C GLY A 90 -1.37 -4.45 18.47
N ASN A 91 -1.56 -3.41 17.66
CA ASN A 91 -0.68 -3.07 16.54
C ASN A 91 -0.46 -1.56 16.44
N ALA A 92 0.34 -1.11 15.49
CA ALA A 92 0.73 0.28 15.31
C ALA A 92 -0.43 1.28 15.16
N ILE A 93 -1.62 0.84 14.73
CA ILE A 93 -2.82 1.70 14.67
C ILE A 93 -3.45 1.81 16.04
N SER A 94 -3.70 0.68 16.71
CA SER A 94 -4.35 0.65 18.02
C SER A 94 -3.54 1.36 19.11
N ASP A 95 -2.22 1.34 19.03
CA ASP A 95 -1.34 2.00 19.99
C ASP A 95 -1.39 3.51 19.90
N LYS A 96 -1.71 4.06 18.73
CA LYS A 96 -1.92 5.51 18.55
C LYS A 96 -3.25 5.99 19.14
N ASP A 97 -4.24 5.10 19.23
CA ASP A 97 -5.57 5.40 19.78
C ASP A 97 -5.68 5.25 21.29
N SER A 98 -4.60 4.90 21.98
CA SER A 98 -4.58 4.68 23.43
C SER A 98 -5.05 5.90 24.27
N VAL A 99 -5.34 7.02 23.62
CA VAL A 99 -5.85 8.26 24.26
C VAL A 99 -7.38 8.38 24.19
N GLN A 100 -8.07 7.60 23.37
CA GLN A 100 -9.54 7.59 23.31
C GLN A 100 -10.10 6.17 23.46
N THR A 101 -10.02 5.64 24.66
CA THR A 101 -10.70 4.41 25.05
C THR A 101 -12.22 4.58 24.91
N CYS A 102 -12.75 4.11 23.79
CA CYS A 102 -14.14 3.73 23.77
C CYS A 102 -14.31 2.55 24.73
N THR A 103 -15.15 2.71 25.74
CA THR A 103 -15.49 1.68 26.73
C THR A 103 -16.11 0.41 26.11
N CYS A 104 -16.37 0.39 24.80
CA CYS A 104 -16.90 -0.74 24.04
C CYS A 104 -15.83 -1.73 23.56
N GLY A 105 -14.54 -1.43 23.71
CA GLY A 105 -13.43 -2.34 23.34
C GLY A 105 -13.28 -2.64 21.85
N HIS A 106 -13.95 -1.90 20.98
CA HIS A 106 -13.96 -2.16 19.55
C HIS A 106 -13.49 -0.92 18.78
N HIS A 107 -12.18 -0.81 18.56
CA HIS A 107 -11.61 0.17 17.66
C HIS A 107 -11.74 -0.36 16.22
N HIS A 108 -12.80 0.05 15.55
CA HIS A 108 -13.03 -0.34 14.18
C HIS A 108 -12.79 0.86 13.26
N HIS A 109 -11.56 1.06 12.80
CA HIS A 109 -11.22 1.98 11.72
C HIS A 109 -11.74 1.52 10.35
N LYS A 110 -12.97 0.98 10.35
CA LYS A 110 -13.60 0.49 9.13
C LYS A 110 -13.90 1.67 8.20
N GLY A 111 -13.37 1.60 6.99
CA GLY A 111 -13.53 2.66 5.99
C GLY A 111 -12.51 3.78 6.08
N GLU A 112 -11.66 3.81 7.12
CA GLU A 112 -10.58 4.78 7.24
C GLU A 112 -9.35 4.35 6.42
N ASP A 113 -8.55 5.33 5.98
CA ASP A 113 -7.30 5.08 5.29
C ASP A 113 -6.22 4.62 6.28
N LYS A 114 -6.08 3.30 6.41
CA LYS A 114 -5.12 2.66 7.32
C LYS A 114 -3.67 2.92 6.96
N PHE A 115 -3.39 3.19 5.68
CA PHE A 115 -2.04 3.54 5.24
C PHE A 115 -1.61 4.88 5.84
N ARG A 116 -2.51 5.88 5.83
CA ARG A 116 -2.27 7.18 6.47
C ARG A 116 -2.34 7.15 7.98
N LEU A 117 -3.12 6.24 8.57
CA LEU A 117 -3.11 6.06 10.02
C LEU A 117 -1.74 5.56 10.50
N VAL A 118 -1.09 4.68 9.75
CA VAL A 118 0.27 4.21 10.07
C VAL A 118 1.31 5.25 9.69
N HIS A 119 1.27 5.76 8.46
CA HIS A 119 2.21 6.71 7.88
C HIS A 119 1.49 7.96 7.37
N PRO A 120 1.31 8.99 8.22
CA PRO A 120 0.53 10.18 7.86
C PRO A 120 1.01 10.92 6.60
N ASP A 121 2.30 10.85 6.30
CA ASP A 121 2.92 11.52 5.14
C ASP A 121 2.82 10.68 3.85
N THR A 122 2.18 9.50 3.88
CA THR A 122 2.04 8.68 2.68
C THR A 122 1.04 9.30 1.70
N ASN A 123 1.35 9.19 0.40
CA ASN A 123 0.44 9.53 -0.70
C ASN A 123 0.43 8.38 -1.71
N TRP A 124 -0.14 7.26 -1.30
CA TRP A 124 -0.21 6.06 -2.12
C TRP A 124 -1.07 6.25 -3.37
N GLU A 125 -2.12 7.09 -3.28
CA GLU A 125 -3.01 7.40 -4.40
C GLU A 125 -2.25 8.01 -5.58
N ALA A 126 -1.20 8.81 -5.33
CA ALA A 126 -0.40 9.40 -6.39
C ALA A 126 0.20 8.35 -7.35
N GLY A 127 0.49 7.14 -6.85
CA GLY A 127 0.99 6.04 -7.67
C GLY A 127 -0.05 5.51 -8.65
N VAL A 128 -1.25 5.21 -8.16
CA VAL A 128 -2.34 4.67 -9.00
C VAL A 128 -2.92 5.73 -9.94
N GLU A 129 -3.02 6.99 -9.50
CA GLU A 129 -3.43 8.10 -10.36
C GLU A 129 -2.45 8.34 -11.50
N TYR A 130 -1.18 8.33 -11.19
CA TYR A 130 -0.15 8.50 -12.20
C TYR A 130 -0.02 7.27 -13.09
N GLY A 131 -0.18 6.06 -12.54
CA GLY A 131 -0.25 4.81 -13.30
C GLY A 131 -1.33 4.84 -14.38
N GLU A 132 -2.54 5.29 -14.03
CA GLU A 132 -3.62 5.49 -14.98
C GLU A 132 -3.27 6.54 -16.04
N LYS A 133 -2.70 7.68 -15.63
CA LYS A 133 -2.30 8.76 -16.53
C LYS A 133 -1.27 8.34 -17.58
N ILE A 134 -0.34 7.48 -17.21
CA ILE A 134 0.72 7.00 -18.13
C ILE A 134 0.33 5.75 -18.92
N GLY A 135 -0.88 5.21 -18.71
CA GLY A 135 -1.40 4.06 -19.42
C GLY A 135 -0.91 2.70 -18.89
N LEU A 136 -0.53 2.62 -17.61
CA LEU A 136 -0.20 1.37 -16.93
C LEU A 136 -1.44 0.51 -16.71
N GLY A 137 -2.60 1.14 -16.46
CA GLY A 137 -3.89 0.48 -16.22
C GLY A 137 -4.99 1.51 -15.95
N THR A 138 -6.08 1.08 -15.34
CA THR A 138 -7.22 1.92 -14.97
C THR A 138 -7.54 1.79 -13.48
N ARG A 139 -8.08 2.83 -12.86
CA ARG A 139 -8.50 2.78 -11.46
C ARG A 139 -9.90 2.19 -11.26
N SER A 140 -10.63 2.01 -12.35
CA SER A 140 -11.97 1.41 -12.31
C SER A 140 -11.88 -0.10 -12.32
N TYR A 141 -12.62 -0.77 -11.45
CA TYR A 141 -12.68 -2.22 -11.38
C TYR A 141 -14.06 -2.71 -10.96
N GLU A 142 -14.34 -3.96 -11.29
CA GLU A 142 -15.44 -4.74 -10.74
C GLU A 142 -14.86 -5.90 -9.92
N LEU A 143 -15.23 -5.99 -8.64
CA LEU A 143 -14.78 -7.06 -7.77
C LEU A 143 -15.72 -8.26 -7.85
N VAL A 144 -15.27 -9.32 -8.49
CA VAL A 144 -15.98 -10.61 -8.57
C VAL A 144 -15.43 -11.54 -7.50
N LYS A 145 -16.29 -12.04 -6.62
CA LYS A 145 -15.93 -13.06 -5.63
C LYS A 145 -16.24 -14.45 -6.17
N ILE A 146 -15.31 -15.35 -6.04
CA ILE A 146 -15.39 -16.76 -6.43
C ILE A 146 -15.24 -17.67 -5.21
#